data_8c1c891c0786f45a2feb74d9da14d0cd
#
_entry.id   8c1c891c0786f45a2feb74d9da14d0cd
#
_cell.length_a   1.000
_cell.length_b   1.000
_cell.length_c   1.000
_cell.angle_alpha   90.00
_cell.angle_beta   90.00
_cell.angle_gamma   90.00
#
_symmetry.space_group_name_H-M   'P 1'
#
loop_
_entity.id
_entity.type
_entity.pdbx_description
1 polymer ?
#
loop_
_entity_poly.entity_id
_entity_poly.type
_entity_poly.pdbx_seq_one_letter_code
_entity_poly.pdbx_strand_id
1 'polypeptide(L)'
;MMNRPTFSDVYDINPKTGALILGKNRLDDYATKFLNKYCKKALDTPMPLPVNEILKTMKLTVMEASLSRNMDIFGCCLLLDSEVEVFDREEGTSSLVFYPAGTVLLDPASEEMYGEGAKRNTLIHEALHWEKDKTYFEILKVKNALVAEKLYPIMCRHTETFYEPPEGKKTKENEVRWLE
;
A
#
# COMPACT_ATOMS: atom_id res chain seq x y z
N MET A 1 3.29 -32.72 3.82
CA MET A 1 2.19 -32.21 4.68
C MET A 1 2.14 -30.71 4.48
N MET A 2 1.16 -30.19 3.72
CA MET A 2 0.96 -28.75 3.57
C MET A 2 0.35 -28.22 4.86
N ASN A 3 1.10 -27.41 5.61
CA ASN A 3 0.54 -26.64 6.71
C ASN A 3 -0.54 -25.72 6.14
N ARG A 4 -1.80 -26.03 6.43
CA ARG A 4 -2.89 -25.06 6.23
C ARG A 4 -2.59 -23.86 7.12
N PRO A 5 -2.64 -22.62 6.62
CA PRO A 5 -2.55 -21.46 7.46
C PRO A 5 -3.70 -21.53 8.46
N THR A 6 -3.38 -21.74 9.73
CA THR A 6 -4.35 -21.64 10.80
C THR A 6 -4.76 -20.18 10.91
N PHE A 7 -6.05 -19.90 10.76
CA PHE A 7 -6.71 -18.58 10.95
C PHE A 7 -6.59 -18.07 12.42
N SER A 8 -5.66 -18.54 13.19
CA SER A 8 -5.44 -18.13 14.58
C SER A 8 -4.60 -16.86 14.74
N ASP A 9 -4.00 -16.34 13.66
CA ASP A 9 -3.47 -15.00 13.65
C ASP A 9 -4.63 -14.06 13.27
N VAL A 10 -5.46 -13.73 14.24
CA VAL A 10 -6.51 -12.72 14.10
C VAL A 10 -5.79 -11.39 13.92
N TYR A 11 -5.58 -11.00 12.66
CA TYR A 11 -5.19 -9.64 12.33
C TYR A 11 -6.44 -8.78 12.52
N ASP A 12 -6.31 -7.73 13.33
CA ASP A 12 -7.34 -6.70 13.36
C ASP A 12 -7.42 -6.08 11.95
N ILE A 13 -8.62 -5.78 11.50
CA ILE A 13 -8.87 -5.18 10.20
C ILE A 13 -9.42 -3.78 10.42
N ASN A 14 -8.86 -2.80 9.75
CA ASN A 14 -9.41 -1.47 9.74
C ASN A 14 -10.80 -1.50 9.08
N PRO A 15 -11.89 -1.18 9.82
CA PRO A 15 -13.24 -1.29 9.29
C PRO A 15 -13.54 -0.29 8.17
N LYS A 16 -12.75 0.79 8.04
CA LYS A 16 -12.95 1.81 7.00
C LYS A 16 -12.22 1.49 5.70
N THR A 17 -11.00 0.97 5.79
CA THR A 17 -10.13 0.74 4.62
C THR A 17 -10.05 -0.72 4.23
N GLY A 18 -10.40 -1.65 5.12
CA GLY A 18 -10.22 -3.08 4.92
C GLY A 18 -8.76 -3.53 5.04
N ALA A 19 -7.83 -2.62 5.33
CA ALA A 19 -6.42 -2.95 5.47
C ALA A 19 -6.17 -3.76 6.75
N LEU A 20 -5.26 -4.74 6.68
CA LEU A 20 -4.80 -5.48 7.85
C LEU A 20 -3.96 -4.58 8.75
N ILE A 21 -4.32 -4.54 10.03
CA ILE A 21 -3.60 -3.80 11.06
C ILE A 21 -2.46 -4.69 11.58
N LEU A 22 -1.22 -4.25 11.35
CA LEU A 22 -0.05 -4.89 11.94
C LEU A 22 0.33 -4.15 13.22
N GLY A 23 0.28 -4.85 14.36
CA GLY A 23 0.80 -4.29 15.61
C GLY A 23 2.30 -4.00 15.51
N LYS A 24 2.76 -2.92 16.14
CA LYS A 24 4.16 -2.45 16.10
C LYS A 24 5.19 -3.54 16.44
N ASN A 25 4.85 -4.44 17.35
CA ASN A 25 5.66 -5.59 17.75
C ASN A 25 5.76 -6.69 16.69
N ARG A 26 4.98 -6.64 15.60
CA ARG A 26 4.98 -7.60 14.50
C ARG A 26 5.62 -7.08 13.22
N LEU A 27 5.97 -5.79 13.18
CA LEU A 27 6.52 -5.18 11.97
C LEU A 27 7.83 -5.82 11.55
N ASP A 28 8.75 -6.05 12.50
CA ASP A 28 10.05 -6.66 12.21
C ASP A 28 9.91 -8.09 11.70
N ASP A 29 9.00 -8.87 12.30
CA ASP A 29 8.70 -10.22 11.84
C ASP A 29 8.10 -10.21 10.44
N TYR A 30 7.22 -9.26 10.15
CA TYR A 30 6.61 -9.12 8.84
C TYR A 30 7.63 -8.68 7.79
N ALA A 31 8.45 -7.68 8.10
CA ALA A 31 9.52 -7.22 7.22
C ALA A 31 10.52 -8.34 6.94
N THR A 32 10.90 -9.10 7.97
CA THR A 32 11.79 -10.28 7.83
C THR A 32 11.18 -11.34 6.92
N LYS A 33 9.90 -11.65 7.08
CA LYS A 33 9.19 -12.60 6.19
C LYS A 33 9.13 -12.10 4.75
N PHE A 34 8.84 -10.81 4.55
CA PHE A 34 8.82 -10.18 3.24
C PHE A 34 10.20 -10.27 2.57
N LEU A 35 11.25 -9.87 3.27
CA LEU A 35 12.62 -9.91 2.74
C LEU A 35 13.08 -11.35 2.47
N ASN A 36 12.79 -12.31 3.33
CA ASN A 36 13.07 -13.73 3.07
C ASN A 36 12.43 -14.22 1.77
N LYS A 37 11.26 -13.73 1.44
CA LYS A 37 10.52 -14.14 0.24
C LYS A 37 11.04 -13.45 -1.03
N TYR A 38 11.36 -12.17 -0.97
CA TYR A 38 11.61 -11.35 -2.15
C TYR A 38 13.04 -10.86 -2.30
N CYS A 39 13.80 -10.72 -1.20
CA CYS A 39 15.17 -10.22 -1.22
C CYS A 39 15.98 -10.73 -0.03
N LYS A 40 16.16 -12.04 0.07
CA LYS A 40 16.86 -12.67 1.21
C LYS A 40 18.25 -12.09 1.49
N LYS A 41 18.98 -11.68 0.44
CA LYS A 41 20.32 -11.09 0.59
C LYS A 41 20.34 -9.86 1.50
N ALA A 42 19.25 -9.09 1.54
CA ALA A 42 19.16 -7.89 2.38
C ALA A 42 19.12 -8.20 3.89
N LEU A 43 18.81 -9.45 4.27
CA LEU A 43 18.87 -9.89 5.66
C LEU A 43 20.31 -10.25 6.10
N ASP A 44 21.14 -10.68 5.16
CA ASP A 44 22.51 -11.13 5.43
C ASP A 44 23.50 -9.97 5.33
N THR A 45 23.22 -9.00 4.44
CA THR A 45 24.13 -7.88 4.14
C THR A 45 23.34 -6.60 3.93
N PRO A 46 23.65 -5.50 4.65
CA PRO A 46 23.04 -4.20 4.42
C PRO A 46 23.23 -3.76 2.97
N MET A 47 22.14 -3.56 2.25
CA MET A 47 22.14 -3.16 0.84
C MET A 47 20.90 -2.36 0.49
N PRO A 48 20.95 -1.50 -0.53
CA PRO A 48 19.74 -0.90 -1.08
C PRO A 48 18.82 -1.99 -1.65
N LEU A 49 17.54 -1.97 -1.30
CA LEU A 49 16.58 -2.95 -1.83
C LEU A 49 16.45 -2.80 -3.35
N PRO A 50 16.51 -3.91 -4.11
CA PRO A 50 16.30 -3.91 -5.56
C PRO A 50 14.79 -3.84 -5.87
N VAL A 51 14.19 -2.66 -5.68
CA VAL A 51 12.74 -2.44 -5.70
C VAL A 51 12.11 -2.96 -6.98
N ASN A 52 12.69 -2.64 -8.14
CA ASN A 52 12.15 -3.06 -9.43
C ASN A 52 12.13 -4.59 -9.61
N GLU A 53 13.13 -5.29 -9.08
CA GLU A 53 13.19 -6.76 -9.12
C GLU A 53 12.14 -7.38 -8.19
N ILE A 54 11.93 -6.76 -7.03
CA ILE A 54 10.90 -7.18 -6.07
C ILE A 54 9.52 -7.04 -6.71
N LEU A 55 9.19 -5.86 -7.25
CA LEU A 55 7.91 -5.60 -7.91
C LEU A 55 7.67 -6.55 -9.08
N LYS A 56 8.69 -6.80 -9.90
CA LYS A 56 8.62 -7.77 -11.00
C LYS A 56 8.34 -9.19 -10.49
N THR A 57 9.00 -9.61 -9.41
CA THR A 57 8.75 -10.93 -8.80
C THR A 57 7.34 -11.05 -8.25
N MET A 58 6.80 -9.96 -7.72
CA MET A 58 5.41 -9.87 -7.25
C MET A 58 4.39 -9.75 -8.39
N LYS A 59 4.85 -9.61 -9.64
CA LYS A 59 4.04 -9.38 -10.85
C LYS A 59 3.22 -8.08 -10.76
N LEU A 60 3.80 -7.06 -10.16
CA LEU A 60 3.24 -5.73 -10.09
C LEU A 60 3.68 -4.89 -11.29
N THR A 61 2.76 -4.10 -11.82
CA THR A 61 3.02 -3.14 -12.91
C THR A 61 3.06 -1.74 -12.32
N VAL A 62 4.14 -1.01 -12.53
CA VAL A 62 4.25 0.39 -12.10
C VAL A 62 3.83 1.30 -13.24
N MET A 63 2.96 2.26 -12.94
CA MET A 63 2.52 3.31 -13.86
C MET A 63 2.57 4.66 -13.15
N GLU A 64 2.91 5.71 -13.88
CA GLU A 64 2.90 7.08 -13.36
C GLU A 64 1.53 7.71 -13.57
N ALA A 65 1.03 8.37 -12.52
CA ALA A 65 -0.22 9.11 -12.56
C ALA A 65 -0.21 10.21 -11.49
N SER A 66 -0.76 11.38 -11.80
CA SER A 66 -0.98 12.42 -10.80
C SER A 66 -2.19 12.07 -9.94
N LEU A 67 -1.95 11.68 -8.70
CA LEU A 67 -2.96 11.09 -7.81
C LEU A 67 -3.74 12.12 -6.98
N SER A 68 -3.24 13.34 -6.88
CA SER A 68 -3.92 14.43 -6.18
C SER A 68 -3.54 15.79 -6.74
N ARG A 69 -4.43 16.79 -6.56
CA ARG A 69 -4.15 18.18 -6.97
C ARG A 69 -2.99 18.79 -6.20
N ASN A 70 -2.90 18.48 -4.91
CA ASN A 70 -1.97 19.13 -3.98
C ASN A 70 -0.67 18.34 -3.78
N MET A 71 -0.44 17.29 -4.56
CA MET A 71 0.76 16.44 -4.44
C MET A 71 0.89 15.83 -3.02
N ASP A 72 -0.21 15.46 -2.40
CA ASP A 72 -0.27 14.86 -1.07
C ASP A 72 -0.46 13.33 -1.07
N ILE A 73 -0.66 12.73 -2.25
CA ILE A 73 -0.73 11.29 -2.45
C ILE A 73 0.42 10.89 -3.36
N PHE A 74 1.32 10.06 -2.87
CA PHE A 74 2.53 9.67 -3.61
C PHE A 74 2.42 8.32 -4.31
N GLY A 75 1.58 7.44 -3.81
CA GLY A 75 1.38 6.13 -4.40
C GLY A 75 0.00 5.57 -4.12
N CYS A 76 -0.33 4.54 -4.89
CA CYS A 76 -1.56 3.79 -4.73
C CYS A 76 -1.37 2.38 -5.27
N CYS A 77 -1.64 1.37 -4.45
CA CYS A 77 -1.67 -0.03 -4.89
C CYS A 77 -3.09 -0.47 -5.17
N LEU A 78 -3.35 -0.94 -6.37
CA LEU A 78 -4.66 -1.42 -6.78
C LEU A 78 -4.79 -2.91 -6.49
N LEU A 79 -5.47 -3.22 -5.40
CA LEU A 79 -5.74 -4.60 -4.97
C LEU A 79 -6.86 -5.26 -5.78
N LEU A 80 -7.69 -4.45 -6.43
CA LEU A 80 -8.77 -4.85 -7.32
C LEU A 80 -8.75 -3.97 -8.57
N ASP A 81 -9.40 -4.45 -9.65
CA ASP A 81 -9.69 -3.63 -10.82
C ASP A 81 -10.49 -2.40 -10.41
N SER A 82 -9.99 -1.21 -10.68
CA SER A 82 -10.57 0.03 -10.16
C SER A 82 -10.44 1.19 -11.14
N GLU A 83 -11.40 2.11 -11.08
CA GLU A 83 -11.28 3.43 -11.67
C GLU A 83 -10.65 4.38 -10.64
N VAL A 84 -9.59 5.06 -11.03
CA VAL A 84 -8.87 6.02 -10.20
C VAL A 84 -9.00 7.41 -10.81
N GLU A 85 -9.28 8.41 -9.99
CA GLU A 85 -9.25 9.80 -10.40
C GLU A 85 -7.81 10.25 -10.59
N VAL A 86 -7.46 10.64 -11.81
CA VAL A 86 -6.15 11.15 -12.20
C VAL A 86 -6.28 12.61 -12.55
N PHE A 87 -5.33 13.42 -12.07
CA PHE A 87 -5.35 14.87 -12.19
C PHE A 87 -4.41 15.35 -13.29
N ASP A 88 -4.92 16.25 -14.14
CA ASP A 88 -4.09 17.11 -14.95
C ASP A 88 -3.83 18.40 -14.16
N ARG A 89 -2.62 18.56 -13.66
CA ARG A 89 -2.24 19.69 -12.80
C ARG A 89 -2.04 20.99 -13.61
N GLU A 90 -1.74 20.89 -14.90
CA GLU A 90 -1.56 22.04 -15.77
C GLU A 90 -2.91 22.64 -16.14
N GLU A 91 -3.86 21.79 -16.53
CA GLU A 91 -5.21 22.21 -16.90
C GLU A 91 -6.16 22.34 -15.70
N GLY A 92 -5.78 21.82 -14.52
CA GLY A 92 -6.59 21.83 -13.32
C GLY A 92 -7.83 20.91 -13.40
N THR A 93 -7.83 19.98 -14.35
CA THR A 93 -8.93 19.02 -14.59
C THR A 93 -8.62 17.66 -13.96
N SER A 94 -9.61 16.78 -13.93
CA SER A 94 -9.43 15.38 -13.54
C SER A 94 -10.25 14.46 -14.42
N SER A 95 -9.80 13.22 -14.53
CA SER A 95 -10.51 12.17 -15.27
C SER A 95 -10.43 10.84 -14.52
N LEU A 96 -11.45 9.99 -14.70
CA LEU A 96 -11.43 8.63 -14.19
C LEU A 96 -10.74 7.73 -15.23
N VAL A 97 -9.69 7.02 -14.77
CA VAL A 97 -8.93 6.08 -15.59
C VAL A 97 -9.01 4.70 -14.96
N PHE A 98 -9.35 3.71 -15.80
CA PHE A 98 -9.39 2.32 -15.36
C PHE A 98 -7.99 1.70 -15.30
N TYR A 99 -7.70 1.03 -14.19
CA TYR A 99 -6.48 0.25 -14.00
C TYR A 99 -6.80 -1.14 -13.46
N PRO A 100 -6.09 -2.18 -13.94
CA PRO A 100 -6.27 -3.54 -13.42
C PRO A 100 -5.62 -3.72 -12.04
N ALA A 101 -6.08 -4.71 -11.30
CA ALA A 101 -5.45 -5.17 -10.06
C ALA A 101 -3.97 -5.52 -10.29
N GLY A 102 -3.12 -5.21 -9.30
CA GLY A 102 -1.67 -5.38 -9.41
C GLY A 102 -0.97 -4.21 -10.10
N THR A 103 -1.68 -3.10 -10.33
CA THR A 103 -1.06 -1.84 -10.74
C THR A 103 -0.67 -1.04 -9.50
N VAL A 104 0.58 -0.58 -9.48
CA VAL A 104 1.08 0.42 -8.54
C VAL A 104 1.15 1.74 -9.27
N LEU A 105 0.32 2.67 -8.89
CA LEU A 105 0.37 4.04 -9.38
C LEU A 105 1.37 4.83 -8.52
N LEU A 106 2.25 5.55 -9.19
CA LEU A 106 3.26 6.40 -8.57
C LEU A 106 3.04 7.83 -9.02
N ASP A 107 2.90 8.74 -8.09
CA ASP A 107 2.86 10.16 -8.41
C ASP A 107 4.30 10.68 -8.62
N PRO A 108 4.61 11.27 -9.79
CA PRO A 108 5.92 11.84 -10.07
C PRO A 108 6.38 12.87 -9.04
N ALA A 109 5.45 13.57 -8.40
CA ALA A 109 5.75 14.55 -7.35
C ALA A 109 6.57 13.96 -6.19
N SER A 110 6.47 12.67 -5.91
CA SER A 110 7.25 12.01 -4.86
C SER A 110 8.76 12.08 -5.15
N GLU A 111 9.15 11.88 -6.41
CA GLU A 111 10.54 11.98 -6.85
C GLU A 111 11.00 13.43 -7.00
N GLU A 112 10.16 14.28 -7.59
CA GLU A 112 10.46 15.71 -7.80
C GLU A 112 10.69 16.45 -6.49
N MET A 113 9.87 16.18 -5.46
CA MET A 113 9.94 16.89 -4.17
C MET A 113 11.00 16.32 -3.23
N TYR A 114 11.21 15.00 -3.23
CA TYR A 114 12.00 14.31 -2.21
C TYR A 114 13.07 13.38 -2.77
N GLY A 115 13.22 13.31 -4.09
CA GLY A 115 14.22 12.53 -4.79
C GLY A 115 13.93 11.04 -4.91
N GLU A 116 14.85 10.32 -5.56
CA GLU A 116 14.73 8.89 -5.86
C GLU A 116 14.50 8.02 -4.61
N GLY A 117 15.01 8.42 -3.46
CA GLY A 117 14.81 7.71 -2.21
C GLY A 117 13.33 7.63 -1.81
N ALA A 118 12.60 8.71 -1.97
CA ALA A 118 11.17 8.77 -1.69
C ALA A 118 10.38 7.89 -2.67
N LYS A 119 10.68 7.97 -3.97
CA LYS A 119 10.11 7.09 -4.98
C LYS A 119 10.26 5.62 -4.62
N ARG A 120 11.47 5.20 -4.26
CA ARG A 120 11.76 3.82 -3.87
C ARG A 120 11.01 3.39 -2.62
N ASN A 121 10.92 4.29 -1.63
CA ASN A 121 10.18 4.03 -0.41
C ASN A 121 8.68 3.88 -0.69
N THR A 122 8.10 4.76 -1.50
CA THR A 122 6.70 4.66 -1.93
C THR A 122 6.42 3.33 -2.63
N LEU A 123 7.27 2.93 -3.58
CA LEU A 123 7.08 1.68 -4.31
C LEU A 123 7.14 0.44 -3.40
N ILE A 124 8.04 0.40 -2.41
CA ILE A 124 8.08 -0.70 -1.43
C ILE A 124 6.87 -0.67 -0.52
N HIS A 125 6.42 0.51 -0.10
CA HIS A 125 5.22 0.67 0.71
C HIS A 125 3.99 0.08 -0.01
N GLU A 126 3.79 0.43 -1.26
CA GLU A 126 2.68 -0.10 -2.07
C GLU A 126 2.81 -1.62 -2.33
N ALA A 127 4.03 -2.12 -2.48
CA ALA A 127 4.29 -3.56 -2.58
C ALA A 127 3.92 -4.32 -1.29
N LEU A 128 4.12 -3.69 -0.13
CA LEU A 128 3.71 -4.26 1.16
C LEU A 128 2.19 -4.32 1.28
N HIS A 129 1.45 -3.32 0.80
CA HIS A 129 -0.01 -3.37 0.71
C HIS A 129 -0.47 -4.55 -0.14
N TRP A 130 0.14 -4.74 -1.32
CA TRP A 130 -0.19 -5.89 -2.16
C TRP A 130 0.03 -7.21 -1.44
N GLU A 131 1.18 -7.42 -0.81
CA GLU A 131 1.49 -8.66 -0.12
C GLU A 131 0.56 -8.91 1.08
N LYS A 132 0.29 -7.85 1.85
CA LYS A 132 -0.46 -7.91 3.10
C LYS A 132 -1.96 -8.05 2.86
N ASP A 133 -2.51 -7.22 1.97
CA ASP A 133 -3.96 -6.98 1.91
C ASP A 133 -4.66 -7.72 0.76
N LYS A 134 -3.90 -8.17 -0.26
CA LYS A 134 -4.46 -8.83 -1.45
C LYS A 134 -5.43 -9.96 -1.11
N THR A 135 -5.04 -10.88 -0.25
CA THR A 135 -5.88 -12.04 0.08
C THR A 135 -7.19 -11.63 0.75
N TYR A 136 -7.14 -10.60 1.59
CA TYR A 136 -8.34 -10.08 2.23
C TYR A 136 -9.29 -9.44 1.21
N PHE A 137 -8.77 -8.64 0.29
CA PHE A 137 -9.58 -8.03 -0.77
C PHE A 137 -10.13 -9.06 -1.76
N GLU A 138 -9.42 -10.13 -2.06
CA GLU A 138 -9.94 -11.24 -2.85
C GLU A 138 -11.14 -11.92 -2.16
N ILE A 139 -11.07 -12.11 -0.84
CA ILE A 139 -12.19 -12.64 -0.06
C ILE A 139 -13.37 -11.65 -0.04
N LEU A 140 -13.09 -10.35 0.14
CA LEU A 140 -14.14 -9.31 0.09
C LEU A 140 -14.79 -9.24 -1.28
N LYS A 141 -14.03 -9.35 -2.37
CA LYS A 141 -14.60 -9.38 -3.73
C LYS A 141 -15.64 -10.48 -3.87
N VAL A 142 -15.36 -11.66 -3.35
CA VAL A 142 -16.33 -12.79 -3.36
C VAL A 142 -17.56 -12.47 -2.50
N LYS A 143 -17.38 -11.88 -1.33
CA LYS A 143 -18.50 -11.49 -0.45
C LYS A 143 -19.33 -10.37 -1.05
N ASN A 144 -18.68 -9.34 -1.60
CA ASN A 144 -19.35 -8.13 -2.11
C ASN A 144 -19.95 -8.32 -3.50
N ALA A 145 -19.54 -9.34 -4.26
CA ALA A 145 -20.31 -9.79 -5.43
C ALA A 145 -21.75 -10.17 -5.06
N LEU A 146 -21.98 -10.50 -3.78
CA LEU A 146 -23.32 -10.76 -3.22
C LEU A 146 -24.03 -9.48 -2.71
N VAL A 147 -23.31 -8.38 -2.45
CA VAL A 147 -23.81 -7.17 -1.76
C VAL A 147 -23.68 -5.91 -2.60
N ALA A 148 -22.97 -5.93 -3.74
CA ALA A 148 -22.76 -4.80 -4.67
C ALA A 148 -22.13 -3.54 -4.03
N GLU A 149 -21.30 -3.68 -3.00
CA GLU A 149 -20.56 -2.55 -2.41
C GLU A 149 -19.32 -2.21 -3.20
N LYS A 150 -19.07 -0.90 -3.39
CA LYS A 150 -17.81 -0.41 -3.99
C LYS A 150 -16.66 -0.56 -2.99
N LEU A 151 -15.58 -1.18 -3.46
CA LEU A 151 -14.31 -1.18 -2.75
C LEU A 151 -13.43 -0.06 -3.32
N TYR A 152 -12.79 0.69 -2.43
CA TYR A 152 -11.89 1.78 -2.82
C TYR A 152 -10.43 1.32 -2.74
N PRO A 153 -9.55 1.81 -3.64
CA PRO A 153 -8.12 1.53 -3.56
C PRO A 153 -7.52 2.12 -2.27
N ILE A 154 -6.49 1.45 -1.75
CA ILE A 154 -5.70 1.99 -0.64
C ILE A 154 -4.70 2.97 -1.22
N MET A 155 -4.66 4.17 -0.66
CA MET A 155 -3.79 5.27 -1.10
C MET A 155 -2.83 5.68 0.01
N CYS A 156 -1.54 5.78 -0.32
CA CYS A 156 -0.52 6.33 0.55
C CYS A 156 -0.51 7.86 0.47
N ARG A 157 -0.73 8.53 1.59
CA ARG A 157 -0.76 10.00 1.67
C ARG A 157 0.43 10.53 2.44
N HIS A 158 1.05 11.57 1.92
CA HIS A 158 2.15 12.27 2.59
C HIS A 158 1.76 12.80 3.99
N THR A 159 0.55 13.31 4.13
CA THR A 159 0.05 13.88 5.39
C THR A 159 -0.13 12.84 6.49
N GLU A 160 -0.19 11.57 6.17
CA GLU A 160 -0.31 10.49 7.15
C GLU A 160 1.01 10.22 7.88
N THR A 161 2.14 10.58 7.27
CA THR A 161 3.47 10.42 7.87
C THR A 161 3.82 11.53 8.89
N PHE A 162 3.10 12.67 8.87
CA PHE A 162 3.38 13.84 9.72
C PHE A 162 2.22 14.22 10.65
N TYR A 163 1.21 13.37 10.77
CA TYR A 163 0.11 13.65 11.68
C TYR A 163 0.55 13.45 13.14
N GLU A 164 0.80 14.54 13.86
CA GLU A 164 0.83 14.51 15.31
C GLU A 164 -0.61 14.37 15.81
N PRO A 165 -0.93 13.31 16.57
CA PRO A 165 -2.26 13.18 17.16
C PRO A 165 -2.51 14.38 18.08
N PRO A 166 -3.73 14.96 18.08
CA PRO A 166 -4.08 16.01 19.00
C PRO A 166 -3.81 15.55 20.43
N GLU A 167 -3.15 16.39 21.23
CA GLU A 167 -2.82 16.10 22.61
C GLU A 167 -4.08 15.61 23.35
N GLY A 168 -4.05 14.39 23.85
CA GLY A 168 -5.03 13.87 24.80
C GLY A 168 -5.81 12.62 24.43
N LYS A 169 -5.72 12.09 23.20
CA LYS A 169 -6.36 10.79 22.85
C LYS A 169 -5.47 9.93 21.99
N LYS A 170 -4.62 9.13 22.61
CA LYS A 170 -4.04 7.94 21.97
C LYS A 170 -5.15 6.89 21.84
N THR A 171 -5.89 6.94 20.74
CA THR A 171 -6.78 5.84 20.37
C THR A 171 -5.99 4.81 19.56
N LYS A 172 -6.40 3.54 19.60
CA LYS A 172 -5.83 2.48 18.73
C LYS A 172 -5.77 2.91 17.26
N GLU A 173 -6.71 3.73 16.79
CA GLU A 173 -6.74 4.31 15.45
C GLU A 173 -5.53 5.22 15.14
N ASN A 174 -5.00 5.92 16.13
CA ASN A 174 -3.83 6.80 15.94
C ASN A 174 -2.52 6.00 15.88
N GLU A 175 -2.45 4.82 16.54
CA GLU A 175 -1.28 3.93 16.45
C GLU A 175 -1.20 3.24 15.08
N VAL A 176 -2.33 3.02 14.43
CA VAL A 176 -2.41 2.38 13.10
C VAL A 176 -1.96 3.31 11.98
N ARG A 177 -2.19 4.61 12.11
CA ARG A 177 -1.77 5.61 11.11
C ARG A 177 -0.26 5.75 10.95
N TRP A 178 0.53 5.30 11.92
CA TRP A 178 1.99 5.25 11.81
C TRP A 178 2.52 4.05 11.02
N LEU A 179 1.62 3.16 10.62
CA LEU A 179 1.94 1.89 9.96
C LEU A 179 1.43 1.84 8.51
N GLU A 180 0.66 2.85 8.08
CA GLU A 180 0.18 3.03 6.70
C GLU A 180 1.06 4.03 5.94
#